data_399994f1c9e06293f6a978d36c9396e3
#
_entry.id   399994f1c9e06293f6a978d36c9396e3
#
_cell.length_a   1.000
_cell.length_b   1.000
_cell.length_c   1.000
_cell.angle_alpha   90.00
_cell.angle_beta   90.00
_cell.angle_gamma   90.00
#
_symmetry.space_group_name_H-M   'P 1'
#
loop_
_entity.id
_entity.type
_entity.pdbx_description
1 polymer ?
#
loop_
_entity_poly.entity_id
_entity_poly.type
_entity_poly.pdbx_seq_one_letter_code
_entity_poly.pdbx_strand_id
1 'polypeptide(L)'
;LTATKTLSGREFQAGDNWKFTVTCNDANAPLPENPVVTTTATSGTSTTLDFGKIHYTIADVNKDYVYTITESGNVANVTNDPVAARTVTVSVRDKGDGTLNVTQEVTGAVLIFTNKYVDGETTLSVTKVLSGREFKSGDEWTFKLTADEGAPMPAQTVVKTDATSGNSQSLSFGTIKYTLADVGNTYTYTIQETGSAEGVTNDPNATRTVTITVNEGKDGKLDIVREEPKGEIVFTNTYDAKGSLTLEASKTLKNKALEADAFNFVLKDENGE
;
A
#
# COMPACT_ATOMS: atom_id res chain seq x y z
N LEU A 1 5.67 -39.54 -10.58
CA LEU A 1 4.61 -38.56 -10.70
C LEU A 1 5.12 -37.19 -10.26
N THR A 2 4.98 -36.19 -11.13
CA THR A 2 5.41 -34.81 -10.83
C THR A 2 4.30 -33.83 -11.15
N ALA A 3 4.31 -32.69 -10.45
CA ALA A 3 3.46 -31.53 -10.76
C ALA A 3 4.31 -30.25 -10.60
N THR A 4 3.74 -29.12 -11.00
CA THR A 4 4.40 -27.82 -10.86
C THR A 4 3.58 -26.90 -9.98
N LYS A 5 4.24 -26.24 -9.02
CA LYS A 5 3.67 -25.13 -8.29
C LYS A 5 4.23 -23.82 -8.83
N THR A 6 3.34 -22.90 -9.18
CA THR A 6 3.70 -21.53 -9.63
C THR A 6 3.10 -20.50 -8.68
N LEU A 7 3.87 -19.45 -8.40
CA LEU A 7 3.42 -18.27 -7.68
C LEU A 7 3.57 -17.06 -8.60
N SER A 8 2.48 -16.40 -8.94
CA SER A 8 2.49 -15.14 -9.70
C SER A 8 2.44 -13.94 -8.76
N GLY A 9 2.97 -12.79 -9.22
CA GLY A 9 2.98 -11.53 -8.47
C GLY A 9 4.23 -11.32 -7.59
N ARG A 10 4.91 -12.37 -7.15
CA ARG A 10 6.22 -12.34 -6.50
C ARG A 10 6.94 -13.68 -6.57
N GLU A 11 8.19 -13.72 -6.19
CA GLU A 11 8.93 -14.94 -5.98
C GLU A 11 8.54 -15.65 -4.67
N PHE A 12 8.83 -16.95 -4.58
CA PHE A 12 8.71 -17.70 -3.34
C PHE A 12 9.60 -17.11 -2.25
N GLN A 13 9.11 -17.18 -1.02
CA GLN A 13 9.82 -16.74 0.19
C GLN A 13 9.82 -17.84 1.24
N ALA A 14 10.72 -17.73 2.23
CA ALA A 14 10.70 -18.62 3.38
C ALA A 14 9.35 -18.53 4.10
N GLY A 15 8.72 -19.68 4.34
CA GLY A 15 7.40 -19.77 4.94
C GLY A 15 6.23 -19.91 3.93
N ASP A 16 6.48 -19.84 2.63
CA ASP A 16 5.50 -20.11 1.59
C ASP A 16 5.24 -21.63 1.49
N ASN A 17 4.34 -22.13 2.35
CA ASN A 17 4.09 -23.56 2.48
C ASN A 17 2.70 -23.92 1.96
N TRP A 18 2.67 -24.67 0.85
CA TRP A 18 1.48 -25.37 0.36
C TRP A 18 1.74 -26.86 0.39
N LYS A 19 0.75 -27.61 0.85
CA LYS A 19 0.78 -29.06 0.93
C LYS A 19 0.00 -29.66 -0.24
N PHE A 20 0.62 -30.63 -0.91
CA PHE A 20 0.02 -31.39 -2.02
C PHE A 20 -0.10 -32.83 -1.61
N THR A 21 -1.31 -33.38 -1.76
CA THR A 21 -1.61 -34.77 -1.38
C THR A 21 -2.12 -35.52 -2.62
N VAL A 22 -1.53 -36.67 -2.87
CA VAL A 22 -1.96 -37.61 -3.91
C VAL A 22 -2.90 -38.65 -3.32
N THR A 23 -4.07 -38.78 -3.93
CA THR A 23 -5.02 -39.86 -3.63
C THR A 23 -5.35 -40.62 -4.91
N CYS A 24 -5.98 -41.79 -4.81
CA CYS A 24 -6.45 -42.53 -5.96
C CYS A 24 -7.93 -42.88 -5.75
N ASN A 25 -8.68 -43.03 -6.86
CA ASN A 25 -10.07 -43.48 -6.88
C ASN A 25 -10.27 -44.95 -6.40
N ASP A 26 -9.21 -45.77 -6.49
CA ASP A 26 -9.15 -47.12 -5.92
C ASP A 26 -8.31 -47.13 -4.63
N ALA A 27 -8.91 -47.52 -3.52
CA ALA A 27 -8.24 -47.57 -2.21
C ALA A 27 -7.07 -48.58 -2.16
N ASN A 28 -7.04 -49.57 -3.07
CA ASN A 28 -5.95 -50.55 -3.15
C ASN A 28 -4.91 -50.19 -4.22
N ALA A 29 -5.05 -49.03 -4.89
CA ALA A 29 -4.08 -48.55 -5.85
C ALA A 29 -2.71 -48.30 -5.19
N PRO A 30 -1.60 -48.64 -5.88
CA PRO A 30 -0.28 -48.23 -5.40
C PRO A 30 -0.18 -46.70 -5.42
N LEU A 31 0.31 -46.12 -4.31
CA LEU A 31 0.58 -44.69 -4.24
C LEU A 31 2.05 -44.39 -4.60
N PRO A 32 2.37 -43.14 -4.98
CA PRO A 32 3.74 -42.75 -5.20
C PRO A 32 4.56 -42.82 -3.91
N GLU A 33 5.90 -42.88 -4.04
CA GLU A 33 6.85 -42.98 -2.91
C GLU A 33 6.63 -41.86 -1.86
N ASN A 34 6.26 -40.68 -2.34
CA ASN A 34 5.98 -39.49 -1.52
C ASN A 34 4.55 -39.00 -1.80
N PRO A 35 3.49 -39.62 -1.23
CA PRO A 35 2.12 -39.24 -1.54
C PRO A 35 1.73 -37.87 -0.98
N VAL A 36 2.59 -37.25 -0.15
CA VAL A 36 2.44 -35.92 0.38
C VAL A 36 3.75 -35.13 0.16
N VAL A 37 3.65 -34.00 -0.50
CA VAL A 37 4.77 -33.07 -0.76
C VAL A 37 4.37 -31.68 -0.29
N THR A 38 5.30 -30.96 0.32
CA THR A 38 5.12 -29.54 0.71
C THR A 38 6.13 -28.70 -0.04
N THR A 39 5.75 -27.50 -0.47
CA THR A 39 6.68 -26.56 -1.09
C THR A 39 7.79 -26.15 -0.11
N THR A 40 9.02 -26.07 -0.60
CA THR A 40 10.20 -25.61 0.15
C THR A 40 10.98 -24.54 -0.60
N ALA A 41 10.45 -24.06 -1.74
CA ALA A 41 11.08 -23.02 -2.54
C ALA A 41 11.15 -21.70 -1.78
N THR A 42 12.29 -21.01 -1.86
CA THR A 42 12.56 -19.71 -1.21
C THR A 42 12.98 -18.63 -2.21
N SER A 43 12.91 -18.94 -3.51
CA SER A 43 13.20 -18.02 -4.62
C SER A 43 12.57 -18.54 -5.91
N GLY A 44 12.58 -17.72 -6.96
CA GLY A 44 11.92 -18.03 -8.23
C GLY A 44 10.39 -18.01 -8.12
N THR A 45 9.73 -18.17 -9.24
CA THR A 45 8.26 -18.13 -9.35
C THR A 45 7.64 -19.49 -9.64
N SER A 46 8.46 -20.55 -9.74
CA SER A 46 7.99 -21.91 -10.06
C SER A 46 8.88 -22.95 -9.35
N THR A 47 8.26 -24.05 -8.91
CA THR A 47 8.96 -25.18 -8.31
C THR A 47 8.30 -26.51 -8.72
N THR A 48 9.11 -27.57 -8.85
CA THR A 48 8.62 -28.91 -9.13
C THR A 48 8.21 -29.62 -7.85
N LEU A 49 7.07 -30.26 -7.88
CA LEU A 49 6.57 -31.16 -6.84
C LEU A 49 6.86 -32.58 -7.30
N ASP A 50 7.82 -33.24 -6.66
CA ASP A 50 8.22 -34.61 -7.00
C ASP A 50 7.64 -35.61 -6.00
N PHE A 51 6.66 -36.37 -6.46
CA PHE A 51 6.00 -37.41 -5.66
C PHE A 51 6.74 -38.77 -5.76
N GLY A 52 7.81 -38.84 -6.58
CA GLY A 52 8.53 -40.09 -6.81
C GLY A 52 7.81 -41.05 -7.76
N LYS A 53 8.24 -42.29 -7.72
CA LYS A 53 7.72 -43.35 -8.59
C LYS A 53 6.47 -44.00 -8.00
N ILE A 54 5.61 -44.55 -8.87
CA ILE A 54 4.52 -45.44 -8.53
C ILE A 54 4.91 -46.81 -9.07
N HIS A 55 4.95 -47.81 -8.20
CA HIS A 55 5.33 -49.17 -8.55
C HIS A 55 4.09 -50.03 -8.83
N TYR A 56 3.99 -50.57 -10.04
CA TYR A 56 2.92 -51.45 -10.46
C TYR A 56 3.43 -52.88 -10.61
N THR A 57 2.54 -53.85 -10.39
CA THR A 57 2.80 -55.27 -10.43
C THR A 57 1.84 -55.94 -11.42
N ILE A 58 2.01 -57.26 -11.60
CA ILE A 58 1.08 -58.03 -12.43
C ILE A 58 -0.36 -58.01 -11.92
N ALA A 59 -0.59 -57.74 -10.64
CA ALA A 59 -1.91 -57.58 -10.05
C ALA A 59 -2.65 -56.31 -10.52
N ASP A 60 -1.91 -55.37 -11.12
CA ASP A 60 -2.40 -54.09 -11.61
C ASP A 60 -2.73 -54.12 -13.13
N VAL A 61 -2.46 -55.22 -13.79
CA VAL A 61 -2.70 -55.39 -15.23
C VAL A 61 -4.20 -55.22 -15.55
N ASN A 62 -4.46 -54.50 -16.63
CA ASN A 62 -5.78 -54.12 -17.14
C ASN A 62 -6.57 -53.17 -16.24
N LYS A 63 -5.89 -52.47 -15.33
CA LYS A 63 -6.49 -51.41 -14.54
C LYS A 63 -6.14 -50.05 -15.08
N ASP A 64 -7.06 -49.09 -14.85
CA ASP A 64 -6.89 -47.67 -15.06
C ASP A 64 -7.13 -46.98 -13.72
N TYR A 65 -6.07 -46.33 -13.20
CA TYR A 65 -6.08 -45.65 -11.93
C TYR A 65 -6.18 -44.13 -12.14
N VAL A 66 -7.13 -43.49 -11.46
CA VAL A 66 -7.27 -42.03 -11.50
C VAL A 66 -6.67 -41.45 -10.20
N TYR A 67 -5.49 -40.88 -10.32
CA TYR A 67 -4.84 -40.17 -9.21
C TYR A 67 -5.28 -38.70 -9.18
N THR A 68 -5.57 -38.21 -7.99
CA THR A 68 -5.92 -36.84 -7.75
C THR A 68 -4.84 -36.19 -6.89
N ILE A 69 -4.23 -35.10 -7.38
CA ILE A 69 -3.31 -34.24 -6.61
C ILE A 69 -4.13 -33.07 -6.12
N THR A 70 -4.18 -32.87 -4.79
CA THR A 70 -4.94 -31.78 -4.16
C THR A 70 -4.00 -30.83 -3.44
N GLU A 71 -4.10 -29.54 -3.75
CA GLU A 71 -3.42 -28.46 -3.04
C GLU A 71 -4.21 -28.08 -1.78
N SER A 72 -3.47 -27.77 -0.69
CA SER A 72 -4.02 -27.21 0.54
C SER A 72 -2.99 -26.29 1.22
N GLY A 73 -3.44 -25.44 2.13
CA GLY A 73 -2.63 -24.43 2.80
C GLY A 73 -2.99 -23.03 2.34
N ASN A 74 -2.62 -22.04 3.16
CA ASN A 74 -2.83 -20.61 2.89
C ASN A 74 -1.55 -19.85 3.23
N VAL A 75 -1.24 -18.88 2.38
CA VAL A 75 -0.15 -17.92 2.61
C VAL A 75 -0.74 -16.52 2.57
N ALA A 76 -0.29 -15.65 3.46
CA ALA A 76 -0.78 -14.27 3.56
C ALA A 76 -0.66 -13.54 2.21
N ASN A 77 -1.71 -12.82 1.84
CA ASN A 77 -1.82 -12.05 0.58
C ASN A 77 -1.71 -12.91 -0.69
N VAL A 78 -1.96 -14.20 -0.58
CA VAL A 78 -1.98 -15.10 -1.74
C VAL A 78 -3.37 -15.69 -1.91
N THR A 79 -3.94 -15.53 -3.10
CA THR A 79 -5.13 -16.28 -3.54
C THR A 79 -4.67 -17.61 -4.11
N ASN A 80 -5.21 -18.70 -3.57
CA ASN A 80 -4.91 -20.03 -4.09
C ASN A 80 -5.54 -20.25 -5.49
N ASP A 81 -4.99 -21.23 -6.22
CA ASP A 81 -5.56 -21.67 -7.49
C ASP A 81 -7.05 -22.06 -7.30
N PRO A 82 -7.98 -21.51 -8.10
CA PRO A 82 -9.40 -21.80 -7.97
C PRO A 82 -9.74 -23.27 -8.23
N VAL A 83 -8.84 -24.00 -8.92
CA VAL A 83 -8.96 -25.44 -9.12
C VAL A 83 -7.95 -26.14 -8.23
N ALA A 84 -8.34 -26.44 -6.98
CA ALA A 84 -7.46 -27.00 -5.95
C ALA A 84 -7.03 -28.47 -6.25
N ALA A 85 -7.61 -29.13 -7.23
CA ALA A 85 -7.32 -30.54 -7.55
C ALA A 85 -7.03 -30.72 -9.04
N ARG A 86 -6.08 -31.60 -9.34
CA ARG A 86 -5.71 -32.03 -10.70
C ARG A 86 -5.71 -33.56 -10.75
N THR A 87 -6.15 -34.13 -11.87
CA THR A 87 -6.23 -35.56 -12.04
C THR A 87 -5.30 -36.06 -13.16
N VAL A 88 -4.80 -37.26 -12.97
CA VAL A 88 -4.02 -37.99 -13.95
C VAL A 88 -4.49 -39.45 -13.98
N THR A 89 -4.78 -39.98 -15.17
CA THR A 89 -5.11 -41.36 -15.34
C THR A 89 -3.86 -42.16 -15.73
N VAL A 90 -3.61 -43.25 -15.04
CA VAL A 90 -2.51 -44.18 -15.34
C VAL A 90 -3.10 -45.52 -15.73
N SER A 91 -2.78 -45.97 -16.96
CA SER A 91 -3.19 -47.23 -17.48
C SER A 91 -2.07 -48.26 -17.43
N VAL A 92 -2.33 -49.41 -16.87
CA VAL A 92 -1.37 -50.52 -16.74
C VAL A 92 -1.77 -51.67 -17.62
N ARG A 93 -0.91 -52.10 -18.56
CA ARG A 93 -1.14 -53.15 -19.51
C ARG A 93 0.04 -54.11 -19.53
N ASP A 94 -0.17 -55.42 -19.79
CA ASP A 94 0.90 -56.37 -20.00
C ASP A 94 1.42 -56.30 -21.45
N LYS A 95 2.71 -56.25 -21.64
CA LYS A 95 3.34 -56.32 -22.96
C LYS A 95 3.53 -57.72 -23.47
N GLY A 96 3.40 -58.75 -22.62
CA GLY A 96 3.62 -60.14 -22.95
C GLY A 96 5.15 -60.54 -23.03
N ASP A 97 6.04 -59.70 -22.66
CA ASP A 97 7.50 -59.90 -22.65
C ASP A 97 8.09 -59.94 -21.22
N GLY A 98 7.23 -60.02 -20.19
CA GLY A 98 7.60 -59.96 -18.80
C GLY A 98 7.72 -58.54 -18.24
N THR A 99 7.35 -57.52 -19.03
CA THR A 99 7.31 -56.11 -18.59
C THR A 99 5.90 -55.54 -18.71
N LEU A 100 5.64 -54.47 -17.95
CA LEU A 100 4.39 -53.73 -18.02
C LEU A 100 4.51 -52.51 -18.95
N ASN A 101 3.47 -52.22 -19.67
CA ASN A 101 3.27 -50.95 -20.35
C ASN A 101 2.42 -50.05 -19.44
N VAL A 102 3.06 -49.00 -18.90
CA VAL A 102 2.42 -48.02 -18.04
C VAL A 102 2.36 -46.70 -18.79
N THR A 103 1.16 -46.23 -19.07
CA THR A 103 0.91 -44.97 -19.79
C THR A 103 0.19 -44.00 -18.86
N GLN A 104 0.53 -42.73 -18.99
CA GLN A 104 -0.05 -41.64 -18.22
C GLN A 104 -0.80 -40.69 -19.15
N GLU A 105 -2.00 -40.35 -18.81
CA GLU A 105 -2.81 -39.33 -19.49
C GLU A 105 -3.28 -38.30 -18.46
N VAL A 106 -3.00 -37.01 -18.72
CA VAL A 106 -3.50 -35.90 -17.92
C VAL A 106 -4.82 -35.43 -18.49
N THR A 107 -5.88 -35.58 -17.71
CA THR A 107 -7.23 -35.23 -18.17
C THR A 107 -7.51 -33.76 -17.77
N GLY A 108 -7.73 -32.91 -18.77
CA GLY A 108 -8.04 -31.48 -18.56
C GLY A 108 -6.82 -30.57 -18.50
N ALA A 109 -6.57 -29.91 -17.38
CA ALA A 109 -5.45 -28.99 -17.23
C ALA A 109 -4.13 -29.72 -16.97
N VAL A 110 -3.03 -29.15 -17.44
CA VAL A 110 -1.68 -29.56 -17.08
C VAL A 110 -1.55 -29.61 -15.55
N LEU A 111 -0.69 -30.50 -15.00
CA LEU A 111 -0.47 -30.63 -13.55
C LEU A 111 0.30 -29.42 -12.99
N ILE A 112 -0.30 -28.23 -13.17
CA ILE A 112 0.23 -26.94 -12.69
C ILE A 112 -0.78 -26.31 -11.74
N PHE A 113 -0.33 -25.92 -10.57
CA PHE A 113 -1.09 -25.15 -9.58
C PHE A 113 -0.54 -23.73 -9.52
N THR A 114 -1.36 -22.74 -9.84
CA THR A 114 -0.95 -21.34 -9.88
C THR A 114 -1.66 -20.53 -8.82
N ASN A 115 -0.92 -20.10 -7.79
CA ASN A 115 -1.42 -19.16 -6.80
C ASN A 115 -0.96 -17.74 -7.15
N LYS A 116 -1.69 -16.74 -6.68
CA LYS A 116 -1.48 -15.33 -7.05
C LYS A 116 -1.26 -14.49 -5.80
N TYR A 117 -0.08 -13.87 -5.68
CA TYR A 117 0.18 -12.85 -4.68
C TYR A 117 -0.47 -11.51 -5.10
N VAL A 118 -1.07 -10.80 -4.15
CA VAL A 118 -1.81 -9.56 -4.40
C VAL A 118 -1.45 -8.52 -3.35
N ASP A 119 -1.01 -7.34 -3.80
CA ASP A 119 -0.72 -6.18 -2.96
C ASP A 119 -1.07 -4.88 -3.67
N GLY A 120 -1.07 -3.79 -2.90
CA GLY A 120 -1.21 -2.43 -3.40
C GLY A 120 -0.62 -1.43 -2.42
N GLU A 121 -0.23 -0.27 -2.91
CA GLU A 121 0.34 0.78 -2.07
C GLU A 121 -0.01 2.18 -2.57
N THR A 122 0.00 3.15 -1.67
CA THR A 122 -0.08 4.58 -1.98
C THR A 122 0.81 5.37 -1.04
N THR A 123 1.16 6.61 -1.41
CA THR A 123 1.94 7.52 -0.56
C THR A 123 1.08 8.70 -0.16
N LEU A 124 1.09 9.07 1.13
CA LEU A 124 0.48 10.30 1.62
C LEU A 124 1.55 11.35 1.87
N SER A 125 1.28 12.56 1.41
CA SER A 125 2.10 13.75 1.62
C SER A 125 1.22 14.97 1.89
N VAL A 126 1.82 15.99 2.48
CA VAL A 126 1.21 17.29 2.75
C VAL A 126 2.11 18.38 2.24
N THR A 127 1.55 19.44 1.68
CA THR A 127 2.29 20.64 1.31
C THR A 127 1.97 21.77 2.30
N LYS A 128 3.02 22.32 2.93
CA LYS A 128 2.95 23.54 3.73
C LYS A 128 3.32 24.74 2.88
N VAL A 129 2.46 25.74 2.88
CA VAL A 129 2.68 27.04 2.23
C VAL A 129 2.68 28.14 3.30
N LEU A 130 3.66 29.04 3.25
CA LEU A 130 3.71 30.27 4.02
C LEU A 130 3.56 31.45 3.06
N SER A 131 2.42 32.12 3.11
CA SER A 131 2.14 33.30 2.31
C SER A 131 2.60 34.57 3.02
N GLY A 132 3.09 35.55 2.28
CA GLY A 132 3.50 36.86 2.81
C GLY A 132 5.00 36.97 3.20
N ARG A 133 5.70 35.85 3.42
CA ARG A 133 7.15 35.79 3.57
C ARG A 133 7.68 34.38 3.33
N GLU A 134 8.98 34.25 3.21
CA GLU A 134 9.64 32.94 3.20
C GLU A 134 9.75 32.32 4.60
N PHE A 135 9.97 31.02 4.66
CA PHE A 135 10.33 30.33 5.89
C PHE A 135 11.64 30.87 6.44
N LYS A 136 11.76 30.88 7.77
CA LYS A 136 12.99 31.23 8.49
C LYS A 136 13.25 30.21 9.61
N SER A 137 14.46 30.21 10.11
CA SER A 137 14.83 29.36 11.24
C SER A 137 13.87 29.56 12.41
N GLY A 138 13.36 28.47 12.97
CA GLY A 138 12.39 28.46 14.06
C GLY A 138 10.92 28.42 13.62
N ASP A 139 10.62 28.54 12.34
CA ASP A 139 9.27 28.29 11.82
C ASP A 139 8.98 26.80 11.82
N GLU A 140 8.21 26.29 12.78
CA GLU A 140 7.88 24.87 12.89
C GLU A 140 6.37 24.66 12.94
N TRP A 141 5.86 23.86 11.99
CA TRP A 141 4.52 23.31 12.03
C TRP A 141 4.60 21.79 11.98
N THR A 142 3.76 21.15 12.77
CA THR A 142 3.69 19.71 12.89
C THR A 142 2.40 19.22 12.25
N PHE A 143 2.51 18.19 11.42
CA PHE A 143 1.36 17.50 10.79
C PHE A 143 1.25 16.10 11.37
N LYS A 144 0.09 15.79 11.95
CA LYS A 144 -0.24 14.48 12.50
C LYS A 144 -1.25 13.79 11.63
N LEU A 145 -0.92 12.56 11.20
CA LEU A 145 -1.79 11.66 10.47
C LEU A 145 -2.52 10.74 11.44
N THR A 146 -3.83 10.64 11.29
CA THR A 146 -4.70 9.66 11.95
C THR A 146 -5.60 9.01 10.91
N ALA A 147 -6.20 7.86 11.22
CA ALA A 147 -7.12 7.18 10.31
C ALA A 147 -8.20 6.45 11.08
N ASP A 148 -9.19 5.91 10.35
CA ASP A 148 -10.21 5.02 10.89
C ASP A 148 -9.57 3.80 11.56
N GLU A 149 -10.32 3.18 12.50
CA GLU A 149 -9.86 1.98 13.19
C GLU A 149 -9.59 0.83 12.18
N GLY A 150 -8.45 0.20 12.32
CA GLY A 150 -8.02 -0.90 11.45
C GLY A 150 -7.42 -0.45 10.10
N ALA A 151 -7.40 0.84 9.79
CA ALA A 151 -6.75 1.34 8.57
C ALA A 151 -5.23 1.10 8.60
N PRO A 152 -4.63 0.59 7.51
CA PRO A 152 -3.18 0.52 7.37
C PRO A 152 -2.53 1.89 7.50
N MET A 153 -1.42 1.98 8.23
CA MET A 153 -0.73 3.24 8.49
C MET A 153 0.70 3.24 7.92
N PRO A 154 1.21 4.40 7.46
CA PRO A 154 2.60 4.51 7.07
C PRO A 154 3.52 4.46 8.31
N ALA A 155 4.82 4.26 8.08
CA ALA A 155 5.80 4.20 9.14
C ALA A 155 5.93 5.53 9.94
N GLN A 156 5.68 6.66 9.26
CA GLN A 156 5.68 7.98 9.88
C GLN A 156 4.24 8.51 9.96
N THR A 157 3.78 8.78 11.16
CA THR A 157 2.45 9.39 11.40
C THR A 157 2.54 10.85 11.84
N VAL A 158 3.75 11.37 12.02
CA VAL A 158 4.03 12.77 12.37
C VAL A 158 5.21 13.26 11.53
N VAL A 159 5.01 14.38 10.83
CA VAL A 159 6.05 15.07 10.09
C VAL A 159 6.05 16.55 10.48
N LYS A 160 7.20 17.23 10.33
CA LYS A 160 7.38 18.63 10.71
C LYS A 160 8.08 19.41 9.61
N THR A 161 7.75 20.70 9.50
CA THR A 161 8.53 21.61 8.64
C THR A 161 9.93 21.84 9.23
N ASP A 162 10.92 21.93 8.36
CA ASP A 162 12.30 22.27 8.65
C ASP A 162 12.89 23.27 7.64
N ALA A 163 12.05 23.80 6.73
CA ALA A 163 12.47 24.77 5.73
C ALA A 163 12.93 26.08 6.39
N THR A 164 14.03 26.62 5.91
CA THR A 164 14.61 27.90 6.36
C THR A 164 14.65 28.97 5.27
N SER A 165 14.06 28.68 4.10
CA SER A 165 13.92 29.56 2.94
C SER A 165 12.80 29.05 2.03
N GLY A 166 12.43 29.84 1.04
CA GLY A 166 11.28 29.54 0.18
C GLY A 166 9.95 29.72 0.93
N ASN A 167 8.87 29.52 0.24
CA ASN A 167 7.52 29.72 0.78
C ASN A 167 6.64 28.46 0.74
N SER A 168 7.22 27.31 0.35
CA SER A 168 6.51 26.04 0.28
C SER A 168 7.43 24.88 0.64
N GLN A 169 6.88 23.88 1.34
CA GLN A 169 7.57 22.62 1.66
C GLN A 169 6.60 21.45 1.54
N SER A 170 7.04 20.41 0.82
CA SER A 170 6.33 19.13 0.78
C SER A 170 6.91 18.18 1.81
N LEU A 171 6.03 17.50 2.56
CA LEU A 171 6.38 16.57 3.63
C LEU A 171 5.66 15.24 3.37
N SER A 172 6.39 14.12 3.41
CA SER A 172 5.84 12.79 3.16
C SER A 172 5.70 11.99 4.45
N PHE A 173 4.53 11.38 4.66
CA PHE A 173 4.32 10.37 5.70
C PHE A 173 4.86 9.00 5.30
N GLY A 174 5.19 8.80 4.01
CA GLY A 174 5.66 7.55 3.46
C GLY A 174 4.56 6.71 2.83
N THR A 175 4.88 5.46 2.57
CA THR A 175 4.02 4.52 1.85
C THR A 175 3.09 3.78 2.82
N ILE A 176 1.82 3.68 2.44
CA ILE A 176 0.81 2.81 3.06
C ILE A 176 0.65 1.60 2.17
N LYS A 177 0.73 0.40 2.74
CA LYS A 177 0.57 -0.87 2.03
C LYS A 177 -0.78 -1.50 2.36
N TYR A 178 -1.46 -1.96 1.34
CA TYR A 178 -2.75 -2.66 1.43
C TYR A 178 -2.59 -4.11 0.98
N THR A 179 -3.46 -4.94 1.47
CA THR A 179 -3.47 -6.39 1.26
C THR A 179 -4.83 -6.87 0.78
N LEU A 180 -4.97 -8.16 0.49
CA LEU A 180 -6.26 -8.76 0.17
C LEU A 180 -7.30 -8.60 1.28
N ALA A 181 -6.88 -8.48 2.54
CA ALA A 181 -7.78 -8.27 3.67
C ALA A 181 -8.45 -6.88 3.65
N ASP A 182 -7.87 -5.94 2.91
CA ASP A 182 -8.36 -4.57 2.80
C ASP A 182 -9.34 -4.37 1.64
N VAL A 183 -9.51 -5.38 0.77
CA VAL A 183 -10.41 -5.29 -0.40
C VAL A 183 -11.86 -5.07 0.02
N GLY A 184 -12.49 -4.08 -0.60
CA GLY A 184 -13.86 -3.65 -0.31
C GLY A 184 -13.97 -2.61 0.81
N ASN A 185 -12.86 -2.28 1.49
CA ASN A 185 -12.86 -1.25 2.52
C ASN A 185 -12.56 0.13 1.94
N THR A 186 -13.11 1.14 2.59
CA THR A 186 -12.79 2.56 2.38
C THR A 186 -12.30 3.12 3.71
N TYR A 187 -11.10 3.67 3.71
CA TYR A 187 -10.46 4.25 4.89
C TYR A 187 -10.37 5.77 4.76
N THR A 188 -10.68 6.48 5.85
CA THR A 188 -10.52 7.93 5.95
C THR A 188 -9.25 8.24 6.73
N TYR A 189 -8.35 8.97 6.10
CA TYR A 189 -7.13 9.50 6.72
C TYR A 189 -7.33 10.98 7.00
N THR A 190 -6.97 11.42 8.21
CA THR A 190 -7.07 12.82 8.65
C THR A 190 -5.69 13.35 8.97
N ILE A 191 -5.30 14.46 8.33
CA ILE A 191 -4.07 15.18 8.59
C ILE A 191 -4.43 16.46 9.34
N GLN A 192 -3.83 16.67 10.51
CA GLN A 192 -4.01 17.84 11.35
C GLN A 192 -2.74 18.64 11.43
N GLU A 193 -2.82 19.95 11.15
CA GLU A 193 -1.76 20.90 11.39
C GLU A 193 -1.81 21.43 12.83
N THR A 194 -0.64 21.58 13.46
CA THR A 194 -0.42 22.27 14.74
C THR A 194 0.89 23.07 14.67
N GLY A 195 1.05 24.00 15.59
CA GLY A 195 2.20 24.91 15.62
C GLY A 195 1.79 26.35 15.35
N SER A 196 2.74 27.28 15.56
CA SER A 196 2.54 28.71 15.32
C SER A 196 3.87 29.40 15.12
N ALA A 197 3.88 30.52 14.41
CA ALA A 197 5.02 31.41 14.31
C ALA A 197 4.57 32.85 14.53
N GLU A 198 5.46 33.71 15.02
CA GLU A 198 5.15 35.11 15.30
C GLU A 198 4.73 35.87 14.04
N GLY A 199 3.62 36.58 14.12
CA GLY A 199 3.02 37.32 13.00
C GLY A 199 2.38 36.45 11.93
N VAL A 200 2.23 35.15 12.17
CA VAL A 200 1.60 34.22 11.24
C VAL A 200 0.23 33.78 11.74
N THR A 201 -0.77 33.90 10.89
CA THR A 201 -2.10 33.34 11.09
C THR A 201 -2.16 31.98 10.41
N ASN A 202 -2.49 30.94 11.17
CA ASN A 202 -2.61 29.58 10.63
C ASN A 202 -3.81 29.45 9.69
N ASP A 203 -3.74 28.42 8.82
CA ASP A 203 -4.86 28.02 7.95
C ASP A 203 -6.14 27.82 8.79
N PRO A 204 -7.26 28.46 8.43
CA PRO A 204 -8.52 28.34 9.19
C PRO A 204 -9.05 26.91 9.25
N ASN A 205 -8.68 26.08 8.28
CA ASN A 205 -8.94 24.65 8.30
C ASN A 205 -7.72 23.88 8.77
N ALA A 206 -7.59 23.65 10.07
CA ALA A 206 -6.47 22.91 10.65
C ALA A 206 -6.43 21.41 10.28
N THR A 207 -7.40 20.91 9.52
CA THR A 207 -7.49 19.50 9.13
C THR A 207 -7.77 19.31 7.64
N ARG A 208 -7.24 18.23 7.07
CA ARG A 208 -7.53 17.73 5.73
C ARG A 208 -7.81 16.24 5.80
N THR A 209 -8.73 15.76 4.98
CA THR A 209 -9.07 14.35 4.89
C THR A 209 -8.81 13.80 3.51
N VAL A 210 -8.40 12.53 3.46
CA VAL A 210 -8.24 11.72 2.24
C VAL A 210 -8.99 10.43 2.45
N THR A 211 -9.80 10.02 1.51
CA THR A 211 -10.39 8.68 1.49
C THR A 211 -9.63 7.79 0.52
N ILE A 212 -9.37 6.56 0.93
CA ILE A 212 -8.71 5.55 0.12
C ILE A 212 -9.61 4.32 0.09
N THR A 213 -10.09 3.97 -1.10
CA THR A 213 -10.87 2.76 -1.35
C THR A 213 -9.98 1.72 -1.98
N VAL A 214 -9.98 0.52 -1.41
CA VAL A 214 -9.19 -0.62 -1.87
C VAL A 214 -10.10 -1.57 -2.64
N ASN A 215 -9.87 -1.69 -3.94
CA ASN A 215 -10.62 -2.59 -4.80
C ASN A 215 -9.75 -3.76 -5.27
N GLU A 216 -10.41 -4.82 -5.72
CA GLU A 216 -9.74 -5.88 -6.45
C GLU A 216 -9.30 -5.35 -7.81
N GLY A 217 -8.00 -5.39 -8.05
CA GLY A 217 -7.38 -4.97 -9.31
C GLY A 217 -7.04 -6.15 -10.21
N LYS A 218 -6.27 -5.89 -11.27
CA LYS A 218 -5.82 -6.87 -12.25
C LYS A 218 -4.37 -7.28 -11.99
N ASP A 219 -4.00 -8.45 -12.52
CA ASP A 219 -2.60 -8.91 -12.61
C ASP A 219 -1.80 -8.92 -11.29
N GLY A 220 -2.45 -9.23 -10.16
CA GLY A 220 -1.78 -9.31 -8.86
C GLY A 220 -1.57 -7.97 -8.17
N LYS A 221 -2.26 -6.92 -8.62
CA LYS A 221 -2.27 -5.61 -7.98
C LYS A 221 -3.65 -5.30 -7.44
N LEU A 222 -3.72 -4.57 -6.34
CA LEU A 222 -4.94 -3.92 -5.89
C LEU A 222 -5.14 -2.62 -6.67
N ASP A 223 -6.40 -2.26 -6.88
CA ASP A 223 -6.77 -0.95 -7.41
C ASP A 223 -7.03 -0.01 -6.23
N ILE A 224 -6.10 0.92 -6.01
CA ILE A 224 -6.12 1.87 -4.91
C ILE A 224 -6.70 3.20 -5.41
N VAL A 225 -7.96 3.45 -5.09
CA VAL A 225 -8.65 4.69 -5.46
C VAL A 225 -8.51 5.71 -4.33
N ARG A 226 -7.86 6.84 -4.63
CA ARG A 226 -7.65 7.94 -3.70
C ARG A 226 -8.57 9.10 -4.07
N GLU A 227 -9.29 9.63 -3.09
CA GLU A 227 -10.13 10.81 -3.23
C GLU A 227 -9.75 11.88 -2.22
N GLU A 228 -9.56 13.10 -2.73
CA GLU A 228 -9.29 14.29 -1.94
C GLU A 228 -10.44 15.28 -2.11
N PRO A 229 -11.25 15.53 -1.06
CA PRO A 229 -12.49 16.31 -1.17
C PRO A 229 -12.31 17.75 -1.66
N LYS A 230 -11.09 18.28 -1.62
CA LYS A 230 -10.78 19.69 -1.97
C LYS A 230 -9.50 19.83 -2.81
N GLY A 231 -9.07 18.80 -3.53
CA GLY A 231 -7.80 18.80 -4.28
C GLY A 231 -6.61 18.47 -3.40
N GLU A 232 -5.42 18.97 -3.74
CA GLU A 232 -4.18 18.67 -3.03
C GLU A 232 -4.24 19.00 -1.54
N ILE A 233 -3.55 18.20 -0.71
CA ILE A 233 -3.47 18.39 0.73
C ILE A 233 -2.49 19.54 1.02
N VAL A 234 -3.00 20.77 0.96
CA VAL A 234 -2.23 22.00 1.17
C VAL A 234 -2.74 22.74 2.41
N PHE A 235 -1.83 23.17 3.28
CA PHE A 235 -2.09 24.07 4.39
C PHE A 235 -1.38 25.39 4.13
N THR A 236 -2.14 26.49 4.07
CA THR A 236 -1.60 27.83 3.80
C THR A 236 -1.74 28.70 5.03
N ASN A 237 -0.60 29.06 5.66
CA ASN A 237 -0.56 30.03 6.72
C ASN A 237 -0.11 31.38 6.14
N THR A 238 -0.59 32.46 6.73
CA THR A 238 -0.37 33.81 6.21
C THR A 238 0.40 34.65 7.21
N TYR A 239 1.53 35.19 6.80
CA TYR A 239 2.23 36.24 7.52
C TYR A 239 1.67 37.60 7.14
N ASP A 240 1.25 38.40 8.14
CA ASP A 240 0.74 39.73 7.97
C ASP A 240 1.45 40.66 8.96
N ALA A 241 2.43 41.40 8.45
CA ALA A 241 3.17 42.36 9.24
C ALA A 241 2.44 43.72 9.26
N LYS A 242 2.11 44.21 10.44
CA LYS A 242 1.50 45.52 10.64
C LYS A 242 2.44 46.40 11.44
N GLY A 243 2.54 47.65 11.04
CA GLY A 243 3.28 48.66 11.75
C GLY A 243 2.47 49.95 11.88
N SER A 244 2.72 50.72 12.93
CA SER A 244 2.14 52.03 13.09
C SER A 244 3.24 53.00 13.49
N LEU A 245 3.09 54.24 13.04
CA LEU A 245 3.94 55.35 13.42
C LEU A 245 3.08 56.50 13.93
N THR A 246 3.37 56.97 15.12
CA THR A 246 2.76 58.21 15.65
C THR A 246 3.63 59.37 15.23
N LEU A 247 3.03 60.29 14.48
CA LEU A 247 3.67 61.56 14.13
C LEU A 247 3.24 62.62 15.14
N GLU A 248 4.26 63.22 15.77
CA GLU A 248 4.03 64.30 16.76
C GLU A 248 4.56 65.64 16.19
N ALA A 249 3.80 66.68 16.36
CA ALA A 249 4.24 68.02 16.05
C ALA A 249 4.03 68.94 17.26
N SER A 250 4.99 69.78 17.53
CA SER A 250 4.92 70.77 18.60
C SER A 250 5.01 72.17 18.03
N LYS A 251 4.24 73.10 18.61
CA LYS A 251 4.29 74.50 18.29
C LYS A 251 4.60 75.32 19.56
N THR A 252 5.63 76.14 19.45
CA THR A 252 5.97 77.07 20.50
C THR A 252 5.75 78.52 19.98
N LEU A 253 5.05 79.33 20.75
CA LEU A 253 4.89 80.73 20.45
C LEU A 253 5.77 81.56 21.48
N LYS A 254 6.67 82.42 20.99
CA LYS A 254 7.50 83.26 21.84
C LYS A 254 6.69 84.50 22.18
N ASN A 255 6.84 84.93 23.45
CA ASN A 255 6.30 86.19 23.99
C ASN A 255 4.76 86.32 23.97
N LYS A 256 4.04 85.27 23.73
CA LYS A 256 2.59 85.22 23.86
C LYS A 256 2.15 83.83 24.22
N ALA A 257 1.08 83.69 25.00
CA ALA A 257 0.48 82.41 25.27
C ALA A 257 -0.17 81.83 23.98
N LEU A 258 -0.09 80.51 23.80
CA LEU A 258 -0.85 79.78 22.76
C LEU A 258 -2.32 79.80 23.15
N GLU A 259 -3.16 80.24 22.26
CA GLU A 259 -4.64 80.15 22.38
C GLU A 259 -5.10 78.88 21.67
N ALA A 260 -6.20 78.28 22.18
CA ALA A 260 -6.81 77.12 21.53
C ALA A 260 -7.18 77.45 20.06
N ASP A 261 -6.93 76.52 19.17
CA ASP A 261 -7.25 76.59 17.74
C ASP A 261 -6.57 77.72 16.95
N ALA A 262 -5.51 78.34 17.51
CA ALA A 262 -4.79 79.45 16.90
C ALA A 262 -3.89 78.99 15.69
N PHE A 263 -3.56 77.69 15.61
CA PHE A 263 -2.71 77.13 14.52
C PHE A 263 -3.21 75.77 14.12
N ASN A 264 -3.31 75.57 12.83
CA ASN A 264 -3.62 74.27 12.23
C ASN A 264 -2.35 73.59 11.70
N PHE A 265 -2.22 72.30 11.89
CA PHE A 265 -1.20 71.49 11.29
C PHE A 265 -1.85 70.60 10.23
N VAL A 266 -1.31 70.62 9.05
CA VAL A 266 -1.76 69.76 7.95
C VAL A 266 -0.60 68.83 7.60
N LEU A 267 -0.82 67.52 7.74
CA LEU A 267 0.08 66.50 7.21
C LEU A 267 -0.30 66.25 5.76
N LYS A 268 0.67 66.30 4.89
CA LYS A 268 0.48 66.00 3.47
C LYS A 268 1.49 64.97 3.05
N ASP A 269 1.14 64.12 2.09
CA ASP A 269 2.08 63.20 1.41
C ASP A 269 2.99 63.96 0.42
N GLU A 270 3.85 63.25 -0.29
CA GLU A 270 4.77 63.82 -1.28
C GLU A 270 4.05 64.43 -2.50
N ASN A 271 2.79 64.08 -2.76
CA ASN A 271 1.96 64.67 -3.83
C ASN A 271 1.15 65.86 -3.36
N GLY A 272 1.17 66.17 -2.07
CA GLY A 272 0.51 67.35 -1.48
C GLY A 272 -0.97 67.12 -1.13
N GLU A 273 -1.39 65.84 -1.02
CA GLU A 273 -2.75 65.45 -0.58
C GLU A 273 -2.82 65.18 0.91
#